data_e1fc7794cef8aa8f63dc652c62c428b8
#
_entry.id   e1fc7794cef8aa8f63dc652c62c428b8
#
_cell.length_a   1.000
_cell.length_b   1.000
_cell.length_c   1.000
_cell.angle_alpha   90.00
_cell.angle_beta   90.00
_cell.angle_gamma   90.00
#
_symmetry.space_group_name_H-M   'P 1'
#
loop_
_entity.id
_entity.type
_entity.pdbx_description
1 polymer ?
#
loop_
_entity_poly.entity_id
_entity_poly.type
_entity_poly.pdbx_seq_one_letter_code
_entity_poly.pdbx_strand_id
1 'polypeptide(L)'
;GIGTVEPWKKADELKGRKIVAAGPNLPWVSLFGAIPVTSTLPTMYNDMATGVAEGTVIFPTAHGGGYKFYEVAPYWTVTGFGAMNQNILTINANTAAKLPADVMAIIEEEALVYSAAVNEDAWVNYEKGLDKLVKVGEEKGLSDTVYYLPMDQQVIWAETIKDWPNTRANDIMNEYGVDGIKIMDEYMDMMEAEGHEWPVR
;
A
#
# COMPACT_ATOMS: atom_id res chain seq x y z
N GLY A 1 -2.51 3.34 2.79
CA GLY A 1 -3.48 3.69 3.84
C GLY A 1 -4.82 2.99 3.65
N ILE A 2 -5.78 3.35 4.46
CA ILE A 2 -7.11 2.74 4.47
C ILE A 2 -8.17 3.83 4.31
N GLY A 3 -8.98 3.72 3.25
CA GLY A 3 -10.17 4.55 3.05
C GLY A 3 -11.41 3.86 3.62
N THR A 4 -12.28 4.58 4.33
CA THR A 4 -13.47 4.01 4.97
C THR A 4 -14.71 4.89 4.82
N VAL A 5 -15.88 4.24 4.86
CA VAL A 5 -17.19 4.91 4.85
C VAL A 5 -17.39 5.68 6.15
N GLU A 6 -17.06 5.09 7.28
CA GLU A 6 -17.11 5.69 8.61
C GLU A 6 -15.70 5.86 9.18
N PRO A 7 -15.43 6.95 9.93
CA PRO A 7 -14.09 7.21 10.47
C PRO A 7 -13.67 6.15 11.49
N TRP A 8 -12.36 6.03 11.68
CA TRP A 8 -11.75 5.23 12.72
C TRP A 8 -10.43 5.88 13.14
N LYS A 9 -10.04 5.73 14.40
CA LYS A 9 -8.85 6.37 14.98
C LYS A 9 -7.99 5.40 15.82
N LYS A 10 -8.48 4.19 16.08
CA LYS A 10 -7.78 3.15 16.84
C LYS A 10 -7.69 1.86 16.04
N ALA A 11 -6.58 1.16 16.17
CA ALA A 11 -6.30 -0.06 15.44
C ALA A 11 -7.40 -1.14 15.59
N ASP A 12 -7.99 -1.26 16.77
CA ASP A 12 -9.03 -2.24 17.08
C ASP A 12 -10.41 -1.90 16.48
N GLU A 13 -10.64 -0.66 16.08
CA GLU A 13 -11.91 -0.24 15.45
C GLU A 13 -12.10 -0.79 14.03
N LEU A 14 -11.05 -1.32 13.41
CA LEU A 14 -11.15 -2.05 12.14
C LEU A 14 -11.59 -3.50 12.30
N LYS A 15 -11.55 -4.05 13.52
CA LYS A 15 -11.89 -5.43 13.78
C LYS A 15 -13.34 -5.75 13.38
N GLY A 16 -13.49 -6.73 12.51
CA GLY A 16 -14.77 -7.17 11.98
C GLY A 16 -15.35 -6.30 10.86
N ARG A 17 -14.75 -5.15 10.51
CA ARG A 17 -15.16 -4.37 9.34
C ARG A 17 -14.79 -5.11 8.06
N LYS A 18 -15.63 -5.03 7.06
CA LYS A 18 -15.39 -5.59 5.74
C LYS A 18 -14.55 -4.62 4.92
N ILE A 19 -13.30 -4.99 4.63
CA ILE A 19 -12.36 -4.15 3.91
C ILE A 19 -12.00 -4.79 2.57
N VAL A 20 -12.27 -4.07 1.50
CA VAL A 20 -11.91 -4.49 0.15
C VAL A 20 -10.40 -4.35 -0.06
N ALA A 21 -9.81 -5.37 -0.63
CA ALA A 21 -8.42 -5.34 -1.06
C ALA A 21 -8.20 -6.23 -2.30
N ALA A 22 -7.06 -6.05 -2.96
CA ALA A 22 -6.64 -6.86 -4.08
C ALA A 22 -5.24 -7.45 -3.85
N GLY A 23 -4.99 -8.65 -4.39
CA GLY A 23 -3.69 -9.29 -4.39
C GLY A 23 -3.05 -9.41 -3.00
N PRO A 24 -1.77 -8.99 -2.85
CA PRO A 24 -1.00 -9.11 -1.61
C PRO A 24 -1.59 -8.35 -0.41
N ASN A 25 -2.52 -7.41 -0.64
CA ASN A 25 -3.16 -6.65 0.43
C ASN A 25 -4.19 -7.48 1.23
N LEU A 26 -4.73 -8.55 0.66
CA LEU A 26 -5.75 -9.38 1.32
C LEU A 26 -5.29 -10.02 2.63
N PRO A 27 -4.10 -10.66 2.71
CA PRO A 27 -3.59 -11.18 3.97
C PRO A 27 -3.45 -10.11 5.06
N TRP A 28 -3.02 -8.91 4.68
CA TRP A 28 -2.88 -7.77 5.59
C TRP A 28 -4.19 -7.41 6.27
N VAL A 29 -5.28 -7.34 5.50
CA VAL A 29 -6.62 -7.04 6.02
C VAL A 29 -6.99 -8.03 7.12
N SER A 30 -6.72 -9.31 6.92
CA SER A 30 -6.98 -10.37 7.92
C SER A 30 -6.13 -10.18 9.19
N LEU A 31 -4.87 -9.77 9.04
CA LEU A 31 -3.95 -9.56 10.14
C LEU A 31 -4.39 -8.41 11.06
N PHE A 32 -5.10 -7.41 10.53
CA PHE A 32 -5.71 -6.33 11.32
C PHE A 32 -7.02 -6.73 12.01
N GLY A 33 -7.45 -7.97 11.84
CA GLY A 33 -8.72 -8.46 12.37
C GLY A 33 -9.95 -7.98 11.59
N ALA A 34 -9.76 -7.30 10.47
CA ALA A 34 -10.83 -6.98 9.54
C ALA A 34 -11.21 -8.20 8.67
N ILE A 35 -12.34 -8.15 8.03
CA ILE A 35 -12.81 -9.20 7.12
C ILE A 35 -12.41 -8.81 5.69
N PRO A 36 -11.51 -9.56 5.05
CA PRO A 36 -11.08 -9.24 3.70
C PRO A 36 -12.17 -9.56 2.68
N VAL A 37 -12.45 -8.60 1.81
CA VAL A 37 -13.32 -8.76 0.65
C VAL A 37 -12.47 -8.65 -0.61
N THR A 38 -12.43 -9.72 -1.40
CA THR A 38 -11.67 -9.72 -2.66
C THR A 38 -12.38 -8.89 -3.71
N SER A 39 -11.68 -7.92 -4.29
CA SER A 39 -12.23 -7.10 -5.37
C SER A 39 -11.12 -6.60 -6.30
N THR A 40 -11.52 -5.87 -7.34
CA THR A 40 -10.65 -5.22 -8.30
C THR A 40 -10.89 -3.72 -8.29
N LEU A 41 -9.91 -2.91 -8.70
CA LEU A 41 -10.04 -1.46 -8.71
C LEU A 41 -11.35 -0.95 -9.35
N PRO A 42 -11.80 -1.47 -10.51
CA PRO A 42 -13.06 -1.02 -11.10
C PRO A 42 -14.33 -1.33 -10.30
N THR A 43 -14.30 -2.36 -9.44
CA THR A 43 -15.47 -2.84 -8.68
C THR A 43 -15.52 -2.33 -7.25
N MET A 44 -14.38 -1.93 -6.65
CA MET A 44 -14.27 -1.45 -5.27
C MET A 44 -15.21 -0.28 -4.94
N TYR A 45 -15.43 0.64 -5.89
CA TYR A 45 -16.38 1.74 -5.71
C TYR A 45 -17.79 1.21 -5.42
N ASN A 46 -18.27 0.29 -6.26
CA ASN A 46 -19.61 -0.29 -6.10
C ASN A 46 -19.72 -1.13 -4.83
N ASP A 47 -18.67 -1.86 -4.46
CA ASP A 47 -18.65 -2.66 -3.24
C ASP A 47 -18.85 -1.78 -2.00
N MET A 48 -18.22 -0.62 -1.95
CA MET A 48 -18.42 0.36 -0.88
C MET A 48 -19.76 1.09 -0.99
N ALA A 49 -20.15 1.50 -2.19
CA ALA A 49 -21.40 2.22 -2.42
C ALA A 49 -22.65 1.39 -2.05
N THR A 50 -22.60 0.07 -2.21
CA THR A 50 -23.68 -0.87 -1.92
C THR A 50 -23.61 -1.51 -0.53
N GLY A 51 -22.60 -1.17 0.27
CA GLY A 51 -22.41 -1.71 1.61
C GLY A 51 -21.89 -3.16 1.66
N VAL A 52 -21.39 -3.69 0.53
CA VAL A 52 -20.66 -4.98 0.51
C VAL A 52 -19.37 -4.86 1.31
N ALA A 53 -18.73 -3.68 1.26
CA ALA A 53 -17.57 -3.36 2.06
C ALA A 53 -17.72 -1.98 2.73
N GLU A 54 -17.01 -1.79 3.83
CA GLU A 54 -16.99 -0.58 4.65
C GLU A 54 -15.72 0.26 4.43
N GLY A 55 -14.81 -0.23 3.60
CA GLY A 55 -13.57 0.45 3.29
C GLY A 55 -12.68 -0.33 2.35
N THR A 56 -11.52 0.25 2.05
CA THR A 56 -10.52 -0.32 1.14
C THR A 56 -9.09 -0.03 1.59
N VAL A 57 -8.19 -1.00 1.42
CA VAL A 57 -6.73 -0.78 1.46
C VAL A 57 -6.27 -0.42 0.07
N ILE A 58 -5.79 0.80 -0.10
CA ILE A 58 -5.37 1.35 -1.39
C ILE A 58 -4.35 2.47 -1.19
N PHE A 59 -3.86 3.06 -2.26
CA PHE A 59 -3.03 4.25 -2.26
C PHE A 59 -3.87 5.53 -2.46
N PRO A 60 -3.48 6.70 -1.89
CA PRO A 60 -4.30 7.90 -1.89
C PRO A 60 -4.52 8.46 -3.29
N THR A 61 -3.62 8.22 -4.24
CA THR A 61 -3.79 8.62 -5.63
C THR A 61 -4.97 7.94 -6.33
N ALA A 62 -5.29 6.69 -5.96
CA ALA A 62 -6.49 6.01 -6.43
C ALA A 62 -7.72 6.48 -5.66
N HIS A 63 -7.61 6.60 -4.34
CA HIS A 63 -8.73 6.97 -3.47
C HIS A 63 -9.22 8.40 -3.72
N GLY A 64 -8.30 9.37 -3.73
CA GLY A 64 -8.57 10.79 -4.00
C GLY A 64 -8.58 11.18 -5.48
N GLY A 65 -8.17 10.27 -6.37
CA GLY A 65 -7.96 10.51 -7.79
C GLY A 65 -8.99 9.86 -8.69
N GLY A 66 -8.49 9.16 -9.70
CA GLY A 66 -9.28 8.67 -10.84
C GLY A 66 -10.42 7.72 -10.52
N TYR A 67 -10.34 6.94 -9.42
CA TYR A 67 -11.40 6.01 -9.01
C TYR A 67 -12.45 6.65 -8.09
N LYS A 68 -12.20 7.86 -7.60
CA LYS A 68 -13.17 8.67 -6.83
C LYS A 68 -13.76 7.97 -5.60
N PHE A 69 -13.01 7.09 -4.95
CA PHE A 69 -13.51 6.35 -3.78
C PHE A 69 -13.93 7.26 -2.62
N TYR A 70 -13.39 8.49 -2.56
CA TYR A 70 -13.80 9.52 -1.61
C TYR A 70 -15.29 9.91 -1.67
N GLU A 71 -15.98 9.61 -2.77
CA GLU A 71 -17.41 9.89 -2.87
C GLU A 71 -18.23 8.99 -1.95
N VAL A 72 -17.81 7.74 -1.80
CA VAL A 72 -18.48 6.67 -1.05
C VAL A 72 -17.77 6.29 0.26
N ALA A 73 -16.49 6.59 0.38
CA ALA A 73 -15.65 6.35 1.55
C ALA A 73 -14.77 7.58 1.83
N PRO A 74 -15.33 8.65 2.42
CA PRO A 74 -14.68 9.95 2.50
C PRO A 74 -13.53 10.02 3.51
N TYR A 75 -13.39 9.06 4.42
CA TYR A 75 -12.37 9.05 5.46
C TYR A 75 -11.15 8.27 5.03
N TRP A 76 -9.99 8.86 5.17
CA TRP A 76 -8.70 8.27 4.83
C TRP A 76 -7.78 8.26 6.04
N THR A 77 -7.28 7.10 6.40
CA THR A 77 -6.25 6.98 7.44
C THR A 77 -4.90 6.61 6.83
N VAL A 78 -3.91 7.47 7.07
CA VAL A 78 -2.50 7.19 6.80
C VAL A 78 -1.99 6.29 7.91
N THR A 79 -1.67 5.06 7.58
CA THR A 79 -1.45 3.99 8.57
C THR A 79 0.01 3.77 8.95
N GLY A 80 0.95 4.34 8.18
CA GLY A 80 2.39 4.21 8.43
C GLY A 80 3.03 2.91 7.95
N PHE A 81 2.27 1.92 7.48
CA PHE A 81 2.85 0.63 7.06
C PHE A 81 3.40 0.60 5.62
N GLY A 82 3.61 1.76 5.01
CA GLY A 82 4.28 1.89 3.71
C GLY A 82 3.48 1.34 2.52
N ALA A 83 4.19 0.93 1.49
CA ALA A 83 3.64 0.35 0.27
C ALA A 83 3.96 -1.15 0.19
N MET A 84 2.94 -1.97 0.02
CA MET A 84 3.09 -3.42 -0.14
C MET A 84 3.24 -3.84 -1.62
N ASN A 85 2.84 -2.97 -2.53
CA ASN A 85 2.95 -3.17 -3.96
C ASN A 85 3.87 -2.10 -4.54
N GLN A 86 4.80 -2.53 -5.39
CA GLN A 86 5.69 -1.65 -6.13
C GLN A 86 5.46 -1.84 -7.62
N ASN A 87 5.66 -0.78 -8.38
CA ASN A 87 5.75 -0.88 -9.83
C ASN A 87 7.14 -1.42 -10.19
N ILE A 88 7.16 -2.52 -10.91
CA ILE A 88 8.40 -3.17 -11.35
C ILE A 88 8.42 -3.16 -12.87
N LEU A 89 9.52 -2.64 -13.44
CA LEU A 89 9.78 -2.78 -14.88
C LEU A 89 10.52 -4.09 -15.12
N THR A 90 9.92 -4.99 -15.89
CA THR A 90 10.50 -6.30 -16.18
C THR A 90 10.52 -6.58 -17.66
N ILE A 91 11.54 -7.30 -18.11
CA ILE A 91 11.62 -7.85 -19.47
C ILE A 91 11.85 -9.35 -19.39
N ASN A 92 11.18 -10.10 -20.27
CA ASN A 92 11.41 -11.55 -20.36
C ASN A 92 12.87 -11.82 -20.81
N ALA A 93 13.59 -12.68 -20.07
CA ALA A 93 15.00 -12.96 -20.32
C ALA A 93 15.27 -13.48 -21.74
N ASN A 94 14.38 -14.33 -22.31
CA ASN A 94 14.53 -14.83 -23.68
C ASN A 94 14.27 -13.74 -24.72
N THR A 95 13.48 -12.72 -24.39
CA THR A 95 13.30 -11.53 -25.25
C THR A 95 14.52 -10.65 -25.19
N ALA A 96 15.03 -10.34 -24.00
CA ALA A 96 16.24 -9.57 -23.80
C ALA A 96 17.45 -10.18 -24.55
N ALA A 97 17.64 -11.50 -24.46
CA ALA A 97 18.70 -12.22 -25.13
C ALA A 97 18.66 -12.17 -26.67
N LYS A 98 17.52 -11.80 -27.26
CA LYS A 98 17.34 -11.68 -28.72
C LYS A 98 17.51 -10.24 -29.22
N LEU A 99 17.56 -9.28 -28.31
CA LEU A 99 17.76 -7.88 -28.68
C LEU A 99 19.25 -7.59 -28.94
N PRO A 100 19.57 -6.70 -29.89
CA PRO A 100 20.91 -6.17 -30.03
C PRO A 100 21.40 -5.52 -28.75
N ALA A 101 22.71 -5.61 -28.48
CA ALA A 101 23.30 -5.09 -27.24
C ALA A 101 23.13 -3.57 -27.07
N ASP A 102 23.17 -2.81 -28.15
CA ASP A 102 22.93 -1.37 -28.17
C ASP A 102 21.48 -1.03 -27.83
N VAL A 103 20.51 -1.82 -28.25
CA VAL A 103 19.09 -1.66 -27.90
C VAL A 103 18.87 -1.99 -26.42
N MET A 104 19.51 -3.04 -25.89
CA MET A 104 19.42 -3.36 -24.46
C MET A 104 20.00 -2.26 -23.60
N ALA A 105 21.15 -1.69 -23.98
CA ALA A 105 21.76 -0.59 -23.26
C ALA A 105 20.82 0.64 -23.17
N ILE A 106 20.14 0.99 -24.27
CA ILE A 106 19.14 2.06 -24.28
C ILE A 106 17.96 1.73 -23.36
N ILE A 107 17.45 0.51 -23.37
CA ILE A 107 16.34 0.08 -22.49
C ILE A 107 16.75 0.20 -21.03
N GLU A 108 17.96 -0.21 -20.67
CA GLU A 108 18.48 -0.12 -19.29
C GLU A 108 18.66 1.34 -18.85
N GLU A 109 19.20 2.20 -19.70
CA GLU A 109 19.35 3.64 -19.43
C GLU A 109 17.99 4.31 -19.23
N GLU A 110 17.05 4.10 -20.15
CA GLU A 110 15.72 4.70 -20.07
C GLU A 110 14.89 4.15 -18.90
N ALA A 111 15.12 2.89 -18.49
CA ALA A 111 14.47 2.32 -17.30
C ALA A 111 14.87 3.06 -16.02
N LEU A 112 16.13 3.50 -15.90
CA LEU A 112 16.59 4.29 -14.76
C LEU A 112 15.98 5.70 -14.76
N VAL A 113 15.94 6.36 -15.94
CA VAL A 113 15.29 7.67 -16.11
C VAL A 113 13.80 7.58 -15.77
N TYR A 114 13.11 6.58 -16.27
CA TYR A 114 11.70 6.31 -15.97
C TYR A 114 11.48 6.07 -14.48
N SER A 115 12.32 5.25 -13.84
CA SER A 115 12.21 4.95 -12.40
C SER A 115 12.31 6.21 -11.54
N ALA A 116 13.27 7.10 -11.86
CA ALA A 116 13.41 8.37 -11.15
C ALA A 116 12.18 9.29 -11.34
N ALA A 117 11.70 9.43 -12.58
CA ALA A 117 10.54 10.25 -12.88
C ALA A 117 9.25 9.73 -12.21
N VAL A 118 9.02 8.41 -12.20
CA VAL A 118 7.86 7.80 -11.54
C VAL A 118 7.89 8.00 -10.03
N ASN A 119 9.08 7.96 -9.39
CA ASN A 119 9.20 8.22 -7.96
C ASN A 119 8.83 9.67 -7.61
N GLU A 120 9.27 10.64 -8.40
CA GLU A 120 8.91 12.05 -8.22
C GLU A 120 7.39 12.26 -8.41
N ASP A 121 6.83 11.75 -9.51
CA ASP A 121 5.40 11.83 -9.79
C ASP A 121 4.55 11.13 -8.71
N ALA A 122 5.03 10.03 -8.13
CA ALA A 122 4.33 9.31 -7.09
C ALA A 122 4.13 10.18 -5.83
N TRP A 123 5.15 10.93 -5.40
CA TRP A 123 5.05 11.85 -4.28
C TRP A 123 4.09 13.00 -4.55
N VAL A 124 4.25 13.67 -5.69
CA VAL A 124 3.38 14.78 -6.10
C VAL A 124 1.91 14.34 -6.17
N ASN A 125 1.66 13.16 -6.72
CA ASN A 125 0.29 12.64 -6.82
C ASN A 125 -0.25 12.12 -5.48
N TYR A 126 0.61 11.62 -4.59
CA TYR A 126 0.25 11.27 -3.21
C TYR A 126 -0.31 12.48 -2.48
N GLU A 127 0.41 13.61 -2.47
CA GLU A 127 -0.01 14.85 -1.82
C GLU A 127 -1.29 15.40 -2.44
N LYS A 128 -1.39 15.45 -3.77
CA LYS A 128 -2.62 15.85 -4.46
C LYS A 128 -3.83 14.98 -4.09
N GLY A 129 -3.60 13.67 -3.89
CA GLY A 129 -4.63 12.76 -3.43
C GLY A 129 -5.14 13.11 -2.03
N LEU A 130 -4.24 13.39 -1.08
CA LEU A 130 -4.59 13.81 0.27
C LEU A 130 -5.31 15.17 0.29
N ASP A 131 -4.78 16.17 -0.44
CA ASP A 131 -5.40 17.48 -0.57
C ASP A 131 -6.83 17.39 -1.11
N LYS A 132 -7.05 16.50 -2.08
CA LYS A 132 -8.40 16.27 -2.63
C LYS A 132 -9.35 15.75 -1.57
N LEU A 133 -8.89 14.82 -0.71
CA LEU A 133 -9.71 14.25 0.36
C LEU A 133 -10.10 15.31 1.40
N VAL A 134 -9.17 16.19 1.77
CA VAL A 134 -9.42 17.31 2.68
C VAL A 134 -10.49 18.25 2.07
N LYS A 135 -10.28 18.70 0.83
CA LYS A 135 -11.23 19.61 0.15
C LYS A 135 -12.63 19.04 0.02
N VAL A 136 -12.74 17.77 -0.37
CA VAL A 136 -14.06 17.11 -0.47
C VAL A 136 -14.70 16.95 0.92
N GLY A 137 -13.91 16.71 1.96
CA GLY A 137 -14.40 16.71 3.33
C GLY A 137 -15.01 18.04 3.71
N GLU A 138 -14.31 19.15 3.48
CA GLU A 138 -14.79 20.50 3.72
C GLU A 138 -16.08 20.81 2.94
N GLU A 139 -16.13 20.49 1.65
CA GLU A 139 -17.30 20.66 0.80
C GLU A 139 -18.53 19.90 1.31
N LYS A 140 -18.33 18.73 1.93
CA LYS A 140 -19.38 17.90 2.53
C LYS A 140 -19.68 18.24 4.00
N GLY A 141 -18.97 19.18 4.60
CA GLY A 141 -19.11 19.53 6.01
C GLY A 141 -18.60 18.42 6.96
N LEU A 142 -17.67 17.57 6.48
CA LEU A 142 -17.02 16.53 7.27
C LEU A 142 -15.71 17.07 7.86
N SER A 143 -15.38 16.62 9.06
CA SER A 143 -14.09 16.89 9.72
C SER A 143 -13.20 15.66 9.72
N ASP A 144 -11.90 15.87 9.85
CA ASP A 144 -10.91 14.79 10.01
C ASP A 144 -10.96 13.73 8.90
N THR A 145 -11.21 14.14 7.65
CA THR A 145 -11.28 13.21 6.51
C THR A 145 -9.92 12.62 6.14
N VAL A 146 -8.82 13.23 6.58
CA VAL A 146 -7.48 12.64 6.53
C VAL A 146 -6.95 12.57 7.96
N TYR A 147 -6.65 11.36 8.42
CA TYR A 147 -6.14 11.09 9.75
C TYR A 147 -4.81 10.33 9.67
N TYR A 148 -3.84 10.74 10.48
CA TYR A 148 -2.56 10.06 10.60
C TYR A 148 -2.59 9.17 11.85
N LEU A 149 -2.49 7.86 11.66
CA LEU A 149 -2.50 6.90 12.76
C LEU A 149 -1.25 7.10 13.62
N PRO A 150 -1.40 7.42 14.92
CA PRO A 150 -0.24 7.68 15.77
C PRO A 150 0.57 6.40 16.04
N MET A 151 1.84 6.58 16.40
CA MET A 151 2.81 5.49 16.55
C MET A 151 2.35 4.41 17.55
N ASP A 152 1.71 4.79 18.66
CA ASP A 152 1.19 3.82 19.64
C ASP A 152 0.14 2.88 19.03
N GLN A 153 -0.66 3.35 18.07
CA GLN A 153 -1.63 2.52 17.34
C GLN A 153 -0.97 1.68 16.24
N GLN A 154 0.08 2.22 15.60
CA GLN A 154 0.88 1.46 14.63
C GLN A 154 1.60 0.30 15.31
N VAL A 155 2.12 0.50 16.53
CA VAL A 155 2.74 -0.56 17.34
C VAL A 155 1.78 -1.71 17.62
N ILE A 156 0.50 -1.43 17.94
CA ILE A 156 -0.51 -2.48 18.16
C ILE A 156 -0.63 -3.37 16.92
N TRP A 157 -0.65 -2.79 15.72
CA TRP A 157 -0.70 -3.59 14.49
C TRP A 157 0.59 -4.33 14.21
N ALA A 158 1.73 -3.65 14.36
CA ALA A 158 3.03 -4.26 14.12
C ALA A 158 3.26 -5.47 15.03
N GLU A 159 2.87 -5.40 16.30
CA GLU A 159 2.91 -6.54 17.23
C GLU A 159 2.04 -7.71 16.76
N THR A 160 0.88 -7.44 16.13
CA THR A 160 0.00 -8.49 15.62
C THR A 160 0.62 -9.25 14.46
N ILE A 161 1.47 -8.59 13.66
CA ILE A 161 2.05 -9.14 12.43
C ILE A 161 3.57 -9.36 12.51
N LYS A 162 4.19 -9.17 13.67
CA LYS A 162 5.65 -9.18 13.84
C LYS A 162 6.36 -10.43 13.30
N ASP A 163 5.71 -11.59 13.36
CA ASP A 163 6.28 -12.84 12.89
C ASP A 163 6.06 -13.07 11.38
N TRP A 164 5.20 -12.26 10.74
CA TRP A 164 4.84 -12.46 9.34
C TRP A 164 6.01 -12.22 8.36
N PRO A 165 6.86 -11.18 8.50
CA PRO A 165 8.00 -10.97 7.62
C PRO A 165 8.97 -12.16 7.64
N ASN A 166 9.30 -12.69 8.82
CA ASN A 166 10.17 -13.85 8.97
C ASN A 166 9.54 -15.13 8.39
N THR A 167 8.23 -15.30 8.56
CA THR A 167 7.50 -16.42 7.94
C THR A 167 7.62 -16.35 6.42
N ARG A 168 7.39 -15.18 5.81
CA ARG A 168 7.53 -14.99 4.37
C ARG A 168 8.96 -15.14 3.88
N ALA A 169 9.94 -14.66 4.63
CA ALA A 169 11.35 -14.85 4.32
C ALA A 169 11.75 -16.34 4.31
N ASN A 170 11.25 -17.12 5.26
CA ASN A 170 11.44 -18.57 5.29
C ASN A 170 10.73 -19.30 4.14
N ASP A 171 9.51 -18.86 3.76
CA ASP A 171 8.81 -19.41 2.60
C ASP A 171 9.63 -19.22 1.31
N ILE A 172 10.21 -18.02 1.13
CA ILE A 172 11.08 -17.70 -0.02
C ILE A 172 12.32 -18.59 -0.03
N MET A 173 12.93 -18.80 1.13
CA MET A 173 14.09 -19.70 1.24
C MET A 173 13.72 -21.14 0.86
N ASN A 174 12.59 -21.63 1.33
CA ASN A 174 12.13 -23.00 1.05
C ASN A 174 11.73 -23.21 -0.42
N GLU A 175 11.12 -22.19 -1.05
CA GLU A 175 10.60 -22.28 -2.42
C GLU A 175 11.69 -22.02 -3.48
N TYR A 176 12.58 -21.03 -3.22
CA TYR A 176 13.55 -20.54 -4.21
C TYR A 176 15.02 -20.75 -3.83
N GLY A 177 15.31 -21.24 -2.63
CA GLY A 177 16.69 -21.43 -2.15
C GLY A 177 17.45 -20.12 -1.90
N VAL A 178 16.72 -19.00 -1.71
CA VAL A 178 17.28 -17.68 -1.45
C VAL A 178 17.20 -17.38 0.04
N ASP A 179 18.26 -16.85 0.64
CA ASP A 179 18.28 -16.45 2.06
C ASP A 179 17.39 -15.21 2.28
N GLY A 180 16.09 -15.48 2.47
CA GLY A 180 15.08 -14.45 2.65
C GLY A 180 15.22 -13.69 3.98
N ILE A 181 15.76 -14.32 5.04
CA ILE A 181 16.02 -13.65 6.33
C ILE A 181 17.09 -12.59 6.15
N LYS A 182 18.21 -12.94 5.53
CA LYS A 182 19.28 -11.99 5.25
C LYS A 182 18.82 -10.81 4.41
N ILE A 183 18.01 -11.05 3.37
CA ILE A 183 17.45 -9.99 2.53
C ILE A 183 16.54 -9.07 3.36
N MET A 184 15.72 -9.62 4.24
CA MET A 184 14.83 -8.84 5.11
C MET A 184 15.63 -7.96 6.07
N ASP A 185 16.66 -8.51 6.73
CA ASP A 185 17.51 -7.77 7.65
C ASP A 185 18.24 -6.63 6.92
N GLU A 186 18.85 -6.90 5.77
CA GLU A 186 19.51 -5.87 4.94
C GLU A 186 18.53 -4.77 4.51
N TYR A 187 17.30 -5.12 4.12
CA TYR A 187 16.27 -4.14 3.78
C TYR A 187 15.91 -3.26 4.98
N MET A 188 15.70 -3.85 6.14
CA MET A 188 15.36 -3.10 7.35
C MET A 188 16.50 -2.16 7.77
N ASP A 189 17.75 -2.61 7.72
CA ASP A 189 18.94 -1.80 8.00
C ASP A 189 19.08 -0.61 7.04
N MET A 190 18.84 -0.83 5.73
CA MET A 190 18.87 0.23 4.72
C MET A 190 17.78 1.29 4.99
N MET A 191 16.58 0.88 5.34
CA MET A 191 15.48 1.80 5.64
C MET A 191 15.75 2.60 6.91
N GLU A 192 16.33 2.00 7.95
CA GLU A 192 16.77 2.70 9.16
C GLU A 192 17.85 3.74 8.86
N ALA A 193 18.79 3.42 7.98
CA ALA A 193 19.83 4.36 7.54
C ALA A 193 19.23 5.59 6.83
N GLU A 194 18.09 5.44 6.17
CA GLU A 194 17.31 6.55 5.56
C GLU A 194 16.35 7.23 6.56
N GLY A 195 16.40 6.88 7.83
CA GLY A 195 15.63 7.53 8.90
C GLY A 195 14.25 6.93 9.14
N HIS A 196 13.94 5.74 8.62
CA HIS A 196 12.69 5.06 8.93
C HIS A 196 12.71 4.46 10.34
N GLU A 197 11.67 4.73 11.11
CA GLU A 197 11.47 4.12 12.44
C GLU A 197 10.49 2.96 12.31
N TRP A 198 10.95 1.74 12.64
CA TRP A 198 10.08 0.58 12.69
C TRP A 198 9.25 0.59 13.98
N PRO A 199 7.93 0.41 13.92
CA PRO A 199 7.10 0.28 15.12
C PRO A 199 7.49 -0.93 15.99
N VAL A 200 7.89 -2.02 15.34
CA VAL A 200 8.44 -3.25 15.95
C VAL A 200 9.47 -3.82 14.98
N ARG A 201 10.59 -4.29 15.52
CA ARG A 201 11.66 -4.96 14.75
C ARG A 201 11.87 -6.41 15.23
#